data_f07cbadf7f9425f9f18ec49a4be13652
#
_entry.id   f07cbadf7f9425f9f18ec49a4be13652
#
_cell.length_a   1.000
_cell.length_b   1.000
_cell.length_c   1.000
_cell.angle_alpha   90.00
_cell.angle_beta   90.00
_cell.angle_gamma   90.00
#
_symmetry.space_group_name_H-M   'P 1'
#
loop_
_entity.id
_entity.type
_entity.pdbx_description
1 polymer ?
#
loop_
_entity_poly.entity_id
_entity_poly.type
_entity_poly.pdbx_seq_one_letter_code
_entity_poly.pdbx_strand_id
1 'polypeptide(L)'
;EIVTMGEGENTEEKIGDDKINSTYMWITQDKKYLTIEFQYYGTHSEDKKHFLNLVINNKEAEPAADDANDEYIDLEFRHNDEGDTADRLGEGYISFKLDKIQDQMKGKKGLRIRVKTLYNGEKFYEVKFPSSN
;
A
#
# COMPACT_ATOMS: atom_id res chain seq x y z
N GLU A 1 -1.28 -9.97 -3.47
CA GLU A 1 -2.72 -9.71 -3.36
C GLU A 1 -3.03 -8.71 -2.26
N ILE A 2 -4.20 -8.13 -2.33
CA ILE A 2 -4.66 -7.22 -1.29
C ILE A 2 -5.17 -8.06 -0.13
N VAL A 3 -4.82 -7.66 1.09
CA VAL A 3 -5.30 -8.34 2.28
C VAL A 3 -6.23 -7.40 3.04
N THR A 4 -7.14 -7.95 3.81
CA THR A 4 -8.05 -7.15 4.62
C THR A 4 -7.61 -7.26 6.07
N MET A 5 -7.31 -6.11 6.67
CA MET A 5 -6.86 -6.10 8.05
C MET A 5 -7.96 -6.62 8.96
N GLY A 6 -7.59 -7.50 9.83
CA GLY A 6 -8.53 -8.08 10.78
C GLY A 6 -9.14 -9.39 10.34
N GLU A 7 -8.91 -9.81 9.11
CA GLU A 7 -9.46 -11.07 8.63
C GLU A 7 -8.44 -12.19 8.81
N GLY A 8 -8.87 -13.29 9.37
CA GLY A 8 -8.00 -14.43 9.55
C GLY A 8 -6.80 -14.06 10.37
N GLU A 9 -5.62 -14.32 9.84
CA GLU A 9 -4.39 -14.01 10.53
C GLU A 9 -3.84 -12.64 10.18
N ASN A 10 -4.60 -11.84 9.46
CA ASN A 10 -4.10 -10.53 9.02
C ASN A 10 -4.34 -9.48 10.10
N THR A 11 -3.69 -9.65 11.24
CA THR A 11 -3.83 -8.68 12.33
C THR A 11 -2.97 -7.47 12.04
N GLU A 12 -3.30 -6.36 12.67
CA GLU A 12 -2.52 -5.14 12.48
C GLU A 12 -1.08 -5.37 12.88
N GLU A 13 -0.85 -6.17 13.89
CA GLU A 13 0.48 -6.44 14.35
C GLU A 13 1.29 -7.21 13.33
N LYS A 14 0.71 -8.20 12.66
CA LYS A 14 1.41 -8.96 11.64
C LYS A 14 1.62 -8.15 10.38
N ILE A 15 0.65 -7.36 10.00
CA ILE A 15 0.77 -6.53 8.82
C ILE A 15 1.81 -5.43 9.05
N GLY A 16 1.81 -4.86 10.23
CA GLY A 16 2.77 -3.86 10.61
C GLY A 16 2.45 -2.48 10.07
N ASP A 17 3.23 -1.53 10.51
CA ASP A 17 3.09 -0.16 10.02
C ASP A 17 4.43 0.53 10.16
N ASP A 18 5.50 -0.17 9.83
CA ASP A 18 6.83 0.40 9.91
C ASP A 18 7.05 1.35 8.75
N LYS A 19 7.97 2.26 8.91
CA LYS A 19 8.15 3.32 7.92
C LYS A 19 8.71 2.79 6.62
N ILE A 20 8.19 3.31 5.52
CA ILE A 20 8.65 2.91 4.20
C ILE A 20 8.35 4.07 3.26
N ASN A 21 9.23 4.34 2.32
CA ASN A 21 8.94 5.36 1.32
C ASN A 21 8.43 4.72 0.05
N SER A 22 7.58 5.45 -0.64
CA SER A 22 7.25 5.09 -2.00
C SER A 22 7.81 6.19 -2.88
N THR A 23 8.64 5.84 -3.83
CA THR A 23 9.20 6.82 -4.74
C THR A 23 8.38 6.91 -6.01
N TYR A 24 7.60 5.90 -6.31
CA TYR A 24 6.75 5.92 -7.48
C TYR A 24 5.72 4.81 -7.41
N MET A 25 4.52 5.07 -7.92
CA MET A 25 3.45 4.09 -7.99
C MET A 25 2.76 4.19 -9.31
N TRP A 26 2.41 3.06 -9.91
CA TRP A 26 1.60 3.09 -11.12
C TRP A 26 0.72 1.85 -11.21
N ILE A 27 -0.36 1.99 -11.97
CA ILE A 27 -1.29 0.89 -12.20
C ILE A 27 -1.10 0.43 -13.64
N THR A 28 -1.04 -0.88 -13.86
CA THR A 28 -0.82 -1.41 -15.19
C THR A 28 -2.00 -1.07 -16.10
N GLN A 29 -1.75 -1.09 -17.41
CA GLN A 29 -2.74 -0.67 -18.38
C GLN A 29 -4.01 -1.51 -18.30
N ASP A 30 -3.90 -2.79 -17.96
CA ASP A 30 -5.06 -3.65 -17.83
C ASP A 30 -5.75 -3.50 -16.48
N LYS A 31 -5.25 -2.61 -15.60
CA LYS A 31 -5.81 -2.34 -14.29
C LYS A 31 -5.79 -3.54 -13.35
N LYS A 32 -4.87 -4.46 -13.58
CA LYS A 32 -4.80 -5.66 -12.77
C LYS A 32 -3.73 -5.61 -11.69
N TYR A 33 -2.76 -4.70 -11.82
CA TYR A 33 -1.68 -4.62 -10.84
C TYR A 33 -1.37 -3.18 -10.47
N LEU A 34 -1.06 -2.97 -9.19
CA LEU A 34 -0.45 -1.74 -8.72
C LEU A 34 1.01 -2.05 -8.43
N THR A 35 1.92 -1.33 -9.05
CA THR A 35 3.35 -1.51 -8.79
C THR A 35 3.86 -0.33 -8.01
N ILE A 36 4.62 -0.61 -6.96
CA ILE A 36 5.16 0.41 -6.07
C ILE A 36 6.68 0.27 -6.02
N GLU A 37 7.37 1.37 -6.28
CA GLU A 37 8.79 1.44 -6.06
C GLU A 37 9.00 1.96 -4.64
N PHE A 38 9.80 1.28 -3.85
CA PHE A 38 9.90 1.59 -2.44
C PHE A 38 11.33 1.64 -1.94
N GLN A 39 11.51 2.24 -0.78
CA GLN A 39 12.78 2.26 -0.06
C GLN A 39 12.52 2.05 1.41
N TYR A 40 13.34 1.24 2.06
CA TYR A 40 13.27 1.13 3.52
C TYR A 40 14.65 0.79 4.09
N TYR A 41 14.79 1.00 5.39
CA TYR A 41 16.02 0.66 6.08
C TYR A 41 15.95 -0.75 6.63
N GLY A 42 16.99 -1.51 6.47
CA GLY A 42 17.07 -2.88 6.97
C GLY A 42 18.38 -3.52 6.57
N THR A 43 18.53 -4.80 6.86
CA THR A 43 19.75 -5.53 6.53
C THR A 43 19.80 -5.87 5.05
N HIS A 44 18.65 -6.06 4.44
CA HIS A 44 18.54 -6.42 3.02
C HIS A 44 19.24 -7.74 2.70
N SER A 45 19.00 -8.73 3.55
CA SER A 45 19.54 -10.06 3.30
C SER A 45 18.38 -11.04 3.32
N GLU A 46 18.64 -12.24 2.83
CA GLU A 46 17.58 -13.24 2.80
C GLU A 46 17.20 -13.72 4.19
N ASP A 47 18.07 -13.53 5.16
CA ASP A 47 17.78 -13.96 6.51
C ASP A 47 16.89 -12.99 7.25
N LYS A 48 16.80 -11.76 6.78
CA LYS A 48 16.05 -10.73 7.47
C LYS A 48 14.98 -10.19 6.55
N LYS A 49 13.93 -10.95 6.37
CA LYS A 49 12.90 -10.56 5.43
C LYS A 49 11.92 -9.59 6.05
N HIS A 50 11.49 -8.63 5.25
CA HIS A 50 10.45 -7.71 5.64
C HIS A 50 9.20 -8.07 4.88
N PHE A 51 8.05 -7.74 5.44
CA PHE A 51 6.79 -8.04 4.76
C PHE A 51 6.14 -6.76 4.28
N LEU A 52 5.67 -6.77 3.05
CA LEU A 52 4.99 -5.63 2.45
C LEU A 52 3.61 -6.08 2.02
N ASN A 53 2.61 -5.29 2.38
CA ASN A 53 1.24 -5.63 2.05
C ASN A 53 0.47 -4.42 1.56
N LEU A 54 -0.46 -4.65 0.65
CA LEU A 54 -1.44 -3.66 0.26
C LEU A 54 -2.72 -4.06 0.98
N VAL A 55 -3.31 -3.14 1.74
CA VAL A 55 -4.26 -3.48 2.77
C VAL A 55 -5.55 -2.71 2.65
N ILE A 56 -6.66 -3.40 2.85
CA ILE A 56 -7.95 -2.76 3.07
C ILE A 56 -8.11 -2.66 4.58
N ASN A 57 -8.23 -1.42 5.08
CA ASN A 57 -8.39 -1.22 6.51
C ASN A 57 -9.82 -0.80 6.81
N ASN A 58 -10.65 -1.77 7.12
CA ASN A 58 -12.05 -1.49 7.37
C ASN A 58 -12.32 -0.86 8.71
N LYS A 59 -11.31 -0.82 9.58
CA LYS A 59 -11.55 -0.27 10.88
C LYS A 59 -11.56 1.21 10.88
N GLU A 60 -10.97 1.82 9.93
CA GLU A 60 -10.90 3.21 9.90
C GLU A 60 -12.12 3.69 9.30
N ALA A 61 -13.10 3.74 10.02
CA ALA A 61 -14.30 4.11 9.49
C ALA A 61 -14.49 5.56 9.38
N GLU A 62 -13.52 6.33 9.60
CA GLU A 62 -13.72 7.73 9.55
C GLU A 62 -13.21 8.29 8.32
N PRO A 63 -13.91 8.18 7.26
CA PRO A 63 -13.47 8.86 6.09
C PRO A 63 -13.49 10.32 6.41
N ALA A 64 -12.59 11.02 5.88
CA ALA A 64 -12.61 12.41 5.98
C ALA A 64 -13.96 12.83 5.49
N ALA A 65 -14.50 13.72 6.16
CA ALA A 65 -15.83 14.05 5.90
C ALA A 65 -16.12 14.39 4.49
N ASP A 66 -15.15 14.80 3.81
CA ASP A 66 -15.39 15.25 2.50
C ASP A 66 -15.25 14.21 1.50
N ASP A 67 -15.05 13.05 1.89
CA ASP A 67 -14.89 12.03 0.99
C ASP A 67 -16.14 11.61 0.42
N ALA A 68 -17.09 12.41 0.52
CA ALA A 68 -18.27 12.10 -0.09
C ALA A 68 -18.07 11.81 -1.52
N ASN A 69 -17.05 12.27 -2.08
CA ASN A 69 -16.88 12.03 -3.43
C ASN A 69 -16.33 10.73 -3.74
N ASP A 70 -15.52 10.21 -2.96
CA ASP A 70 -15.07 8.91 -3.14
C ASP A 70 -14.73 8.55 -4.53
N GLU A 71 -14.01 9.39 -5.21
CA GLU A 71 -13.58 9.04 -6.55
C GLU A 71 -12.39 8.11 -6.53
N TYR A 72 -11.85 7.84 -5.34
CA TYR A 72 -10.71 6.98 -5.17
C TYR A 72 -11.01 5.88 -4.18
N ILE A 73 -10.39 4.73 -4.34
CA ILE A 73 -10.49 3.64 -3.39
C ILE A 73 -9.33 3.76 -2.43
N ASP A 74 -9.61 3.74 -1.14
CA ASP A 74 -8.59 3.91 -0.11
C ASP A 74 -7.94 2.59 0.26
N LEU A 75 -6.63 2.51 0.15
CA LEU A 75 -5.86 1.35 0.55
C LEU A 75 -4.65 1.84 1.33
N GLU A 76 -3.95 0.91 1.98
CA GLU A 76 -2.75 1.25 2.74
C GLU A 76 -1.60 0.37 2.29
N PHE A 77 -0.44 0.96 2.08
CA PHE A 77 0.78 0.21 1.80
C PHE A 77 1.51 0.10 3.12
N ARG A 78 1.57 -1.10 3.67
CA ARG A 78 2.12 -1.31 4.99
C ARG A 78 3.34 -2.19 4.96
N HIS A 79 4.21 -1.98 5.92
CA HIS A 79 5.52 -2.61 6.02
C HIS A 79 5.71 -3.17 7.41
N ASN A 80 6.23 -4.38 7.50
CA ASN A 80 6.59 -4.97 8.78
C ASN A 80 8.06 -5.36 8.67
N ASP A 81 8.93 -4.71 9.44
CA ASP A 81 10.36 -4.96 9.35
C ASP A 81 10.79 -6.18 10.16
N GLU A 82 9.85 -6.82 10.85
CA GLU A 82 10.13 -8.01 11.62
C GLU A 82 11.28 -7.80 12.60
N GLY A 83 11.41 -6.59 13.12
CA GLY A 83 12.45 -6.29 14.09
C GLY A 83 13.80 -5.98 13.49
N ASP A 84 13.91 -5.95 12.16
CA ASP A 84 15.20 -5.67 11.54
C ASP A 84 15.36 -4.18 11.37
N THR A 85 16.02 -3.55 12.32
CA THR A 85 16.16 -2.11 12.33
C THR A 85 17.54 -1.65 11.88
N ALA A 86 18.21 -2.45 11.06
CA ALA A 86 19.51 -2.06 10.54
C ALA A 86 19.39 -0.78 9.73
N ASP A 87 20.46 -0.01 9.70
CA ASP A 87 20.41 1.33 9.16
C ASP A 87 20.98 1.40 7.75
N ARG A 88 20.51 0.53 6.89
CA ARG A 88 20.96 0.48 5.51
C ARG A 88 19.79 0.68 4.59
N LEU A 89 19.83 1.73 3.79
CA LEU A 89 18.71 2.02 2.90
C LEU A 89 18.79 1.16 1.65
N GLY A 90 17.72 0.50 1.32
CA GLY A 90 17.63 -0.28 0.09
C GLY A 90 16.34 0.04 -0.63
N GLU A 91 16.24 -0.36 -1.86
CA GLU A 91 15.06 -0.05 -2.65
C GLU A 91 14.67 -1.25 -3.50
N GLY A 92 13.45 -1.25 -3.97
CA GLY A 92 12.94 -2.33 -4.79
C GLY A 92 11.58 -2.00 -5.35
N TYR A 93 10.99 -2.97 -6.01
CA TYR A 93 9.67 -2.84 -6.58
C TYR A 93 8.81 -3.99 -6.10
N ILE A 94 7.52 -3.74 -5.95
CA ILE A 94 6.58 -4.80 -5.65
C ILE A 94 5.29 -4.53 -6.40
N SER A 95 4.66 -5.59 -6.93
CA SER A 95 3.40 -5.46 -7.62
C SER A 95 2.33 -6.22 -6.88
N PHE A 96 1.19 -5.60 -6.69
CA PHE A 96 0.08 -6.22 -6.00
C PHE A 96 -1.06 -6.45 -6.97
N LYS A 97 -1.66 -7.64 -6.91
CA LYS A 97 -2.82 -7.92 -7.73
C LYS A 97 -4.02 -7.17 -7.20
N LEU A 98 -4.78 -6.61 -8.10
CA LEU A 98 -5.95 -5.83 -7.73
C LEU A 98 -7.26 -6.60 -7.96
N ASP A 99 -7.18 -7.91 -8.08
CA ASP A 99 -8.34 -8.71 -8.39
C ASP A 99 -9.45 -8.59 -7.34
N LYS A 100 -9.08 -8.38 -6.09
CA LYS A 100 -10.05 -8.31 -5.03
C LYS A 100 -10.95 -7.09 -5.12
N ILE A 101 -10.53 -6.05 -5.78
CA ILE A 101 -11.27 -4.81 -5.81
C ILE A 101 -11.74 -4.43 -7.21
N GLN A 102 -11.70 -5.35 -8.16
CA GLN A 102 -12.07 -5.03 -9.54
C GLN A 102 -13.48 -4.43 -9.65
N ASP A 103 -14.41 -4.95 -8.88
CA ASP A 103 -15.77 -4.43 -8.94
C ASP A 103 -15.85 -3.04 -8.36
N GLN A 104 -15.13 -2.77 -7.29
CA GLN A 104 -15.17 -1.46 -6.68
C GLN A 104 -14.49 -0.41 -7.56
N MET A 105 -13.61 -0.84 -8.46
CA MET A 105 -12.88 0.08 -9.31
C MET A 105 -13.77 0.72 -10.37
N LYS A 106 -14.88 0.10 -10.67
CA LYS A 106 -15.77 0.64 -11.69
C LYS A 106 -16.32 1.99 -11.24
N GLY A 107 -16.20 2.96 -12.11
CA GLY A 107 -16.69 4.30 -11.79
C GLY A 107 -15.76 5.13 -10.94
N LYS A 108 -14.62 4.59 -10.57
CA LYS A 108 -13.65 5.33 -9.76
C LYS A 108 -12.53 5.87 -10.65
N LYS A 109 -11.83 6.87 -10.17
CA LYS A 109 -10.73 7.47 -10.92
C LYS A 109 -9.40 6.83 -10.60
N GLY A 110 -9.26 6.22 -9.47
CA GLY A 110 -7.98 5.62 -9.10
C GLY A 110 -7.98 5.11 -7.68
N LEU A 111 -6.78 4.92 -7.15
CA LEU A 111 -6.56 4.44 -5.79
C LEU A 111 -5.90 5.55 -4.98
N ARG A 112 -6.24 5.62 -3.71
CA ARG A 112 -5.55 6.52 -2.78
C ARG A 112 -4.83 5.64 -1.78
N ILE A 113 -3.50 5.74 -1.75
CA ILE A 113 -2.67 4.81 -1.00
C ILE A 113 -2.03 5.54 0.18
N ARG A 114 -2.32 5.09 1.38
CA ARG A 114 -1.73 5.65 2.58
C ARG A 114 -0.39 4.98 2.83
N VAL A 115 0.64 5.78 3.12
CA VAL A 115 1.98 5.28 3.39
C VAL A 115 2.55 6.02 4.60
N LYS A 116 3.12 5.27 5.56
CA LYS A 116 3.81 5.88 6.67
C LYS A 116 5.26 6.06 6.22
N THR A 117 5.62 7.28 5.84
CA THR A 117 6.88 7.50 5.14
C THR A 117 8.07 7.55 6.10
N LEU A 118 9.27 7.45 5.55
CA LEU A 118 10.48 7.43 6.35
C LEU A 118 10.73 8.78 7.03
N TYR A 119 10.44 9.87 6.34
CA TYR A 119 10.85 11.17 6.85
C TYR A 119 9.73 12.18 7.01
N ASN A 120 8.58 11.96 6.41
CA ASN A 120 7.56 12.98 6.36
C ASN A 120 6.22 12.53 6.93
N GLY A 121 6.22 11.52 7.74
CA GLY A 121 4.99 11.06 8.39
C GLY A 121 4.05 10.36 7.41
N GLU A 122 2.80 10.34 7.75
CA GLU A 122 1.78 9.68 6.95
C GLU A 122 1.46 10.51 5.72
N LYS A 123 1.44 9.89 4.57
CA LYS A 123 1.08 10.55 3.33
C LYS A 123 0.10 9.72 2.55
N PHE A 124 -0.68 10.38 1.69
CA PHE A 124 -1.68 9.72 0.86
C PHE A 124 -1.34 10.02 -0.59
N TYR A 125 -1.17 8.95 -1.38
CA TYR A 125 -0.81 9.09 -2.79
C TYR A 125 -1.99 8.71 -3.66
N GLU A 126 -2.38 9.57 -4.59
CA GLU A 126 -3.47 9.26 -5.51
C GLU A 126 -2.90 8.76 -6.81
N VAL A 127 -3.30 7.56 -7.19
CA VAL A 127 -2.79 6.92 -8.40
C VAL A 127 -3.97 6.72 -9.33
N LYS A 128 -3.97 7.40 -10.45
CA LYS A 128 -5.11 7.34 -11.37
C LYS A 128 -5.03 6.10 -12.23
N PHE A 129 -6.19 5.57 -12.57
CA PHE A 129 -6.24 4.45 -13.49
C PHE A 129 -5.81 4.92 -14.87
N PRO A 130 -5.14 4.07 -15.64
CA PRO A 130 -4.74 4.47 -16.99
C PRO A 130 -5.97 4.71 -17.85
N SER A 131 -5.80 5.60 -18.80
CA SER A 131 -6.85 5.91 -19.70
C SER A 131 -7.09 4.73 -20.60
N SER A 132 -8.36 4.40 -20.83
CA SER A 132 -8.61 3.29 -21.68
C SER A 132 -9.05 3.79 -22.98
N ASN A 133 -8.51 4.27 -23.74
CA ASN A 133 -9.01 4.62 -24.99
C ASN A 133 -8.37 3.93 -26.13
#